data_67246f6c90003efcc64f8bff1659f594
#
_entry.id   67246f6c90003efcc64f8bff1659f594
#
_cell.length_a   1.000
_cell.length_b   1.000
_cell.length_c   1.000
_cell.angle_alpha   90.00
_cell.angle_beta   90.00
_cell.angle_gamma   90.00
#
_symmetry.space_group_name_H-M   'P 1'
#
loop_
_entity.id
_entity.type
_entity.pdbx_description
1 polymer ?
#
loop_
_entity_poly.entity_id
_entity_poly.type
_entity_poly.pdbx_seq_one_letter_code
_entity_poly.pdbx_strand_id
1 'polypeptide(L)'
;MNTPTASILVVDDEPDLRTLYELTLLREGYRVETASTVQEARDQLKAHRFDAVITDMRLPDGFGMELLQDLRDQQRRERCVVMTAYGSAENAVEALRSGAFDYLTKPVDLKQFRSVVASAVQGTGGVPAPRAARSPGQHRQVASAAEQASGNVALDRLVGESEAIRNVKQRVAKVSRGMAPVLIHGESGTGKELVAQALHASSQRADGPLIAVNCGAIPENLLEAEFFGARKGSYTGASQDRDGYFQAARGGTLFLDEIGDLPLAMQSKLLRSIQERSVRPLGSTQEETVDVRIVSATHRDLAADVQSGRFRQDLYYRLNVIEIVIPPLRERREDLPALCAALLSRIAQESGMPVPTLTEHALNAIAAHTLTGNVRELENLLHRAVALSDGEELHVDWPTGTTDPLTARPAATAPTTPAGMSPAPGTTDVPTGHLPATTACAAPTVPLPSDLQAWLDQQEREILIRALKEAGFNRTATAARLGISLRQIRYRIARLNIAVPNDQDPHDDIG
;
A
#
# COMPACT_ATOMS: atom_id res chain seq x y z
N MET A 1 17.82 -41.21 6.91
CA MET A 1 16.92 -41.17 5.73
C MET A 1 17.41 -40.02 4.89
N ASN A 2 18.00 -40.33 3.72
CA ASN A 2 18.52 -39.30 2.82
C ASN A 2 17.35 -38.48 2.26
N THR A 3 17.23 -37.20 2.66
CA THR A 3 16.44 -36.24 1.91
C THR A 3 16.96 -36.20 0.47
N PRO A 4 16.08 -36.21 -0.54
CA PRO A 4 16.52 -36.07 -1.93
C PRO A 4 17.29 -34.77 -2.08
N THR A 5 18.56 -34.87 -2.48
CA THR A 5 19.43 -33.72 -2.67
C THR A 5 18.94 -32.97 -3.89
N ALA A 6 18.54 -31.72 -3.72
CA ALA A 6 18.01 -30.88 -4.81
C ALA A 6 19.08 -30.65 -5.87
N SER A 7 18.65 -30.64 -7.14
CA SER A 7 19.51 -30.53 -8.32
C SER A 7 19.43 -29.12 -8.92
N ILE A 8 20.58 -28.49 -9.18
CA ILE A 8 20.71 -27.11 -9.65
C ILE A 8 21.55 -27.06 -10.90
N LEU A 9 21.12 -26.34 -11.92
CA LEU A 9 21.90 -26.02 -13.10
C LEU A 9 22.45 -24.59 -12.98
N VAL A 10 23.79 -24.44 -13.13
CA VAL A 10 24.48 -23.14 -13.13
C VAL A 10 25.02 -22.87 -14.52
N VAL A 11 24.62 -21.75 -15.13
CA VAL A 11 24.99 -21.33 -16.47
C VAL A 11 25.74 -20.01 -16.42
N ASP A 12 27.03 -20.03 -16.67
CA ASP A 12 27.90 -18.85 -16.66
C ASP A 12 29.09 -19.12 -17.61
N ASP A 13 29.46 -18.15 -18.42
CA ASP A 13 30.57 -18.30 -19.38
C ASP A 13 31.94 -18.17 -18.70
N GLU A 14 32.02 -17.48 -17.55
CA GLU A 14 33.26 -17.32 -16.80
C GLU A 14 33.62 -18.60 -16.01
N PRO A 15 34.68 -19.32 -16.36
CA PRO A 15 34.99 -20.60 -15.72
C PRO A 15 35.30 -20.49 -14.24
N ASP A 16 35.91 -19.38 -13.80
CA ASP A 16 36.28 -19.17 -12.40
C ASP A 16 35.02 -18.89 -11.54
N LEU A 17 34.09 -18.08 -12.05
CA LEU A 17 32.81 -17.81 -11.37
C LEU A 17 31.95 -19.06 -11.34
N ARG A 18 31.86 -19.79 -12.44
CA ARG A 18 31.14 -21.06 -12.54
C ARG A 18 31.62 -22.06 -11.49
N THR A 19 32.96 -22.23 -11.38
CA THR A 19 33.57 -23.09 -10.36
C THR A 19 33.28 -22.61 -8.94
N LEU A 20 33.33 -21.30 -8.70
CA LEU A 20 33.02 -20.71 -7.39
C LEU A 20 31.58 -21.00 -6.97
N TYR A 21 30.62 -20.83 -7.88
CA TYR A 21 29.20 -21.11 -7.62
C TYR A 21 28.97 -22.61 -7.41
N GLU A 22 29.53 -23.44 -8.23
CA GLU A 22 29.48 -24.91 -8.10
C GLU A 22 29.98 -25.38 -6.73
N LEU A 23 31.20 -24.99 -6.35
CA LEU A 23 31.77 -25.35 -5.04
C LEU A 23 30.96 -24.82 -3.86
N THR A 24 30.38 -23.62 -4.00
CA THR A 24 29.53 -23.02 -2.98
C THR A 24 28.26 -23.83 -2.75
N LEU A 25 27.62 -24.28 -3.83
CA LEU A 25 26.37 -25.05 -3.76
C LEU A 25 26.63 -26.51 -3.35
N LEU A 26 27.73 -27.13 -3.79
CA LEU A 26 28.14 -28.46 -3.35
C LEU A 26 28.37 -28.53 -1.83
N ARG A 27 28.93 -27.46 -1.23
CA ARG A 27 29.11 -27.34 0.24
C ARG A 27 27.78 -27.26 1.01
N GLU A 28 26.74 -26.68 0.40
CA GLU A 28 25.39 -26.64 0.95
C GLU A 28 24.63 -27.97 0.74
N GLY A 29 25.23 -28.96 0.08
CA GLY A 29 24.65 -30.28 -0.10
C GLY A 29 23.75 -30.43 -1.34
N TYR A 30 23.79 -29.50 -2.28
CA TYR A 30 23.08 -29.60 -3.56
C TYR A 30 23.83 -30.44 -4.58
N ARG A 31 23.09 -31.06 -5.51
CA ARG A 31 23.69 -31.62 -6.73
C ARG A 31 23.75 -30.50 -7.76
N VAL A 32 24.94 -30.28 -8.35
CA VAL A 32 25.17 -29.17 -9.27
C VAL A 32 25.63 -29.69 -10.61
N GLU A 33 25.04 -29.22 -11.68
CA GLU A 33 25.55 -29.34 -13.04
C GLU A 33 25.81 -27.92 -13.58
N THR A 34 26.79 -27.81 -14.48
CA THR A 34 27.24 -26.52 -14.98
C THR A 34 27.20 -26.48 -16.50
N ALA A 35 26.90 -25.33 -17.08
CA ALA A 35 26.94 -25.08 -18.51
C ALA A 35 27.64 -23.75 -18.80
N SER A 36 28.27 -23.61 -19.93
CA SER A 36 28.99 -22.41 -20.37
C SER A 36 28.24 -21.62 -21.44
N THR A 37 27.19 -22.19 -22.01
CA THR A 37 26.42 -21.62 -23.13
C THR A 37 24.94 -21.92 -22.97
N VAL A 38 24.11 -21.15 -23.67
CA VAL A 38 22.67 -21.40 -23.75
C VAL A 38 22.35 -22.76 -24.33
N GLN A 39 23.09 -23.16 -25.38
CA GLN A 39 22.88 -24.45 -26.06
C GLN A 39 23.22 -25.63 -25.15
N GLU A 40 24.33 -25.58 -24.44
CA GLU A 40 24.73 -26.62 -23.46
C GLU A 40 23.67 -26.72 -22.34
N ALA A 41 23.20 -25.59 -21.82
CA ALA A 41 22.13 -25.57 -20.83
C ALA A 41 20.80 -26.16 -21.35
N ARG A 42 20.44 -25.89 -22.60
CA ARG A 42 19.27 -26.50 -23.27
C ARG A 42 19.38 -28.01 -23.36
N ASP A 43 20.55 -28.52 -23.69
CA ASP A 43 20.77 -29.96 -23.85
C ASP A 43 20.72 -30.67 -22.49
N GLN A 44 21.29 -30.07 -21.44
CA GLN A 44 21.15 -30.58 -20.07
C GLN A 44 19.70 -30.52 -19.58
N LEU A 45 18.96 -29.44 -19.85
CA LEU A 45 17.57 -29.32 -19.53
C LEU A 45 16.68 -30.35 -20.26
N LYS A 46 17.06 -30.82 -21.47
CA LYS A 46 16.38 -31.92 -22.16
C LYS A 46 16.64 -33.26 -21.49
N ALA A 47 17.89 -33.47 -21.04
CA ALA A 47 18.34 -34.75 -20.46
C ALA A 47 17.88 -34.92 -18.99
N HIS A 48 17.89 -33.84 -18.22
CA HIS A 48 17.66 -33.85 -16.77
C HIS A 48 16.57 -32.87 -16.33
N ARG A 49 16.10 -33.09 -15.09
CA ARG A 49 15.21 -32.15 -14.38
C ARG A 49 15.99 -31.52 -13.22
N PHE A 50 15.82 -30.23 -13.06
CA PHE A 50 16.42 -29.46 -12.00
C PHE A 50 15.37 -28.84 -11.08
N ASP A 51 15.74 -28.51 -9.86
CA ASP A 51 14.90 -27.77 -8.93
C ASP A 51 15.04 -26.26 -9.15
N ALA A 52 16.26 -25.82 -9.55
CA ALA A 52 16.52 -24.42 -9.90
C ALA A 52 17.53 -24.34 -11.06
N VAL A 53 17.42 -23.26 -11.85
CA VAL A 53 18.37 -22.87 -12.90
C VAL A 53 18.89 -21.48 -12.55
N ILE A 54 20.21 -21.32 -12.54
CA ILE A 54 20.88 -20.04 -12.31
C ILE A 54 21.62 -19.69 -13.59
N THR A 55 21.31 -18.58 -14.23
CA THR A 55 21.93 -18.25 -15.52
C THR A 55 22.47 -16.82 -15.54
N ASP A 56 23.60 -16.60 -16.16
CA ASP A 56 24.02 -15.26 -16.51
C ASP A 56 23.06 -14.68 -17.57
N MET A 57 22.87 -13.37 -17.53
CA MET A 57 22.11 -12.60 -18.51
C MET A 57 22.72 -12.70 -19.91
N ARG A 58 24.05 -12.64 -20.01
CA ARG A 58 24.79 -12.65 -21.27
C ARG A 58 25.68 -13.88 -21.36
N LEU A 59 25.47 -14.68 -22.38
CA LEU A 59 26.23 -15.87 -22.67
C LEU A 59 26.80 -15.75 -24.08
N PRO A 60 27.87 -16.50 -24.45
CA PRO A 60 28.55 -16.36 -25.74
C PRO A 60 27.67 -16.61 -26.96
N ASP A 61 26.65 -17.46 -26.81
CA ASP A 61 25.74 -17.91 -27.86
C ASP A 61 24.34 -17.35 -27.76
N GLY A 62 24.04 -16.42 -26.77
CA GLY A 62 22.75 -15.84 -26.62
C GLY A 62 22.49 -15.18 -25.26
N PHE A 63 21.23 -14.99 -24.91
CA PHE A 63 20.83 -14.41 -23.64
C PHE A 63 20.27 -15.48 -22.71
N GLY A 64 20.67 -15.45 -21.41
CA GLY A 64 20.13 -16.34 -20.40
C GLY A 64 18.59 -16.21 -20.23
N MET A 65 18.03 -15.09 -20.70
CA MET A 65 16.58 -14.88 -20.77
C MET A 65 15.87 -15.87 -21.72
N GLU A 66 16.56 -16.40 -22.72
CA GLU A 66 16.02 -17.42 -23.64
C GLU A 66 15.71 -18.72 -22.90
N LEU A 67 16.58 -19.11 -21.95
CA LEU A 67 16.35 -20.28 -21.10
C LEU A 67 15.10 -20.13 -20.26
N LEU A 68 14.85 -18.92 -19.77
CA LEU A 68 13.63 -18.60 -19.01
C LEU A 68 12.37 -18.72 -19.87
N GLN A 69 12.42 -18.24 -21.12
CA GLN A 69 11.32 -18.40 -22.09
C GLN A 69 11.09 -19.88 -22.42
N ASP A 70 12.15 -20.63 -22.71
CA ASP A 70 12.08 -22.07 -22.99
C ASP A 70 11.44 -22.86 -21.83
N LEU A 71 11.80 -22.56 -20.59
CA LEU A 71 11.22 -23.17 -19.39
C LEU A 71 9.72 -22.86 -19.26
N ARG A 72 9.30 -21.66 -19.62
CA ARG A 72 7.87 -21.25 -19.61
C ARG A 72 7.07 -21.91 -20.72
N ASP A 73 7.58 -21.90 -21.94
CA ASP A 73 6.89 -22.45 -23.12
C ASP A 73 6.68 -23.96 -22.97
N GLN A 74 7.65 -24.63 -22.34
CA GLN A 74 7.58 -26.06 -22.01
C GLN A 74 6.80 -26.32 -20.70
N GLN A 75 6.25 -25.29 -20.03
CA GLN A 75 5.53 -25.41 -18.75
C GLN A 75 6.33 -26.16 -17.68
N ARG A 76 7.62 -25.98 -17.66
CA ARG A 76 8.53 -26.60 -16.70
C ARG A 76 8.41 -25.95 -15.32
N ARG A 77 8.79 -26.70 -14.27
CA ARG A 77 8.64 -26.27 -12.86
C ARG A 77 9.89 -25.67 -12.27
N GLU A 78 11.00 -25.75 -12.97
CA GLU A 78 12.29 -25.23 -12.54
C GLU A 78 12.18 -23.71 -12.33
N ARG A 79 12.72 -23.25 -11.21
CA ARG A 79 12.78 -21.82 -10.90
C ARG A 79 14.06 -21.23 -11.45
N CYS A 80 13.94 -20.20 -12.28
CA CYS A 80 15.09 -19.55 -12.91
C CYS A 80 15.49 -18.28 -12.12
N VAL A 81 16.78 -18.22 -11.76
CA VAL A 81 17.43 -17.04 -11.17
C VAL A 81 18.40 -16.47 -12.20
N VAL A 82 18.32 -15.17 -12.47
CA VAL A 82 19.14 -14.50 -13.48
C VAL A 82 20.24 -13.67 -12.82
N MET A 83 21.48 -13.81 -13.26
CA MET A 83 22.61 -12.99 -12.84
C MET A 83 22.83 -11.85 -13.83
N THR A 84 23.04 -10.62 -13.35
CA THR A 84 23.19 -9.43 -14.20
C THR A 84 24.42 -8.61 -13.80
N ALA A 85 25.05 -7.92 -14.74
CA ALA A 85 26.17 -7.03 -14.46
C ALA A 85 25.75 -5.81 -13.62
N TYR A 86 26.67 -5.26 -12.86
CA TYR A 86 26.49 -4.07 -12.03
C TYR A 86 26.00 -2.87 -12.86
N GLY A 87 24.93 -2.21 -12.41
CA GLY A 87 24.36 -1.01 -13.06
C GLY A 87 23.20 -1.24 -14.03
N SER A 88 22.81 -2.50 -14.33
CA SER A 88 21.67 -2.78 -15.21
C SER A 88 20.39 -3.10 -14.45
N ALA A 89 19.91 -2.14 -13.64
CA ALA A 89 18.62 -2.27 -12.94
C ALA A 89 17.46 -2.55 -13.92
N GLU A 90 17.55 -2.03 -15.14
CA GLU A 90 16.60 -2.28 -16.23
C GLU A 90 16.55 -3.75 -16.63
N ASN A 91 17.70 -4.38 -16.79
CA ASN A 91 17.80 -5.80 -17.15
C ASN A 91 17.29 -6.73 -16.04
N ALA A 92 17.53 -6.36 -14.77
CA ALA A 92 16.99 -7.08 -13.62
C ALA A 92 15.46 -7.02 -13.59
N VAL A 93 14.89 -5.83 -13.84
CA VAL A 93 13.44 -5.63 -13.95
C VAL A 93 12.85 -6.43 -15.12
N GLU A 94 13.55 -6.47 -16.26
CA GLU A 94 13.14 -7.23 -17.42
C GLU A 94 13.14 -8.75 -17.15
N ALA A 95 14.16 -9.26 -16.48
CA ALA A 95 14.22 -10.67 -16.07
C ALA A 95 13.02 -11.07 -15.19
N LEU A 96 12.70 -10.27 -14.17
CA LEU A 96 11.57 -10.53 -13.29
C LEU A 96 10.22 -10.38 -14.02
N ARG A 97 10.06 -9.41 -14.91
CA ARG A 97 8.87 -9.26 -15.76
C ARG A 97 8.68 -10.45 -16.71
N SER A 98 9.76 -11.04 -17.16
CA SER A 98 9.76 -12.24 -18.01
C SER A 98 9.51 -13.53 -17.21
N GLY A 99 9.41 -13.46 -15.87
CA GLY A 99 9.03 -14.57 -15.00
C GLY A 99 10.18 -15.26 -14.29
N ALA A 100 11.37 -14.65 -14.22
CA ALA A 100 12.44 -15.14 -13.35
C ALA A 100 11.97 -15.17 -11.89
N PHE A 101 12.45 -16.16 -11.13
CA PHE A 101 12.16 -16.29 -9.72
C PHE A 101 12.78 -15.14 -8.91
N ASP A 102 14.06 -14.83 -9.22
CA ASP A 102 14.79 -13.69 -8.64
C ASP A 102 15.97 -13.31 -9.56
N TYR A 103 16.71 -12.26 -9.20
CA TYR A 103 17.93 -11.89 -9.88
C TYR A 103 19.06 -11.62 -8.89
N LEU A 104 20.30 -11.71 -9.37
CA LEU A 104 21.52 -11.41 -8.62
C LEU A 104 22.38 -10.42 -9.42
N THR A 105 22.96 -9.43 -8.76
CA THR A 105 23.86 -8.47 -9.41
C THR A 105 25.33 -8.90 -9.23
N LYS A 106 26.10 -8.96 -10.31
CA LYS A 106 27.55 -9.18 -10.26
C LYS A 106 28.27 -7.88 -9.83
N PRO A 107 29.25 -7.91 -8.90
CA PRO A 107 29.80 -9.10 -8.25
C PRO A 107 28.82 -9.70 -7.24
N VAL A 108 28.62 -11.02 -7.32
CA VAL A 108 27.61 -11.71 -6.52
C VAL A 108 28.13 -11.93 -5.10
N ASP A 109 27.39 -11.43 -4.10
CA ASP A 109 27.63 -11.78 -2.71
C ASP A 109 27.23 -13.24 -2.47
N LEU A 110 28.19 -14.07 -2.01
CA LEU A 110 27.97 -15.50 -1.78
C LEU A 110 26.91 -15.80 -0.70
N LYS A 111 26.67 -14.87 0.24
CA LYS A 111 25.57 -15.02 1.23
C LYS A 111 24.22 -14.83 0.54
N GLN A 112 24.10 -13.77 -0.26
CA GLN A 112 22.90 -13.50 -1.04
C GLN A 112 22.63 -14.63 -2.03
N PHE A 113 23.67 -15.13 -2.72
CA PHE A 113 23.59 -16.25 -3.65
C PHE A 113 22.97 -17.49 -2.98
N ARG A 114 23.53 -17.93 -1.83
CA ARG A 114 23.02 -19.08 -1.08
C ARG A 114 21.57 -18.88 -0.63
N SER A 115 21.22 -17.68 -0.14
CA SER A 115 19.87 -17.37 0.32
C SER A 115 18.84 -17.45 -0.82
N VAL A 116 19.16 -16.88 -1.99
CA VAL A 116 18.28 -16.88 -3.16
C VAL A 116 18.10 -18.32 -3.69
N VAL A 117 19.18 -19.09 -3.76
CA VAL A 117 19.13 -20.49 -4.22
C VAL A 117 18.34 -21.38 -3.25
N ALA A 118 18.56 -21.23 -1.94
CA ALA A 118 17.80 -21.96 -0.94
C ALA A 118 16.29 -21.66 -1.05
N SER A 119 15.92 -20.40 -1.28
CA SER A 119 14.52 -20.01 -1.49
C SER A 119 13.95 -20.55 -2.81
N ALA A 120 14.77 -20.61 -3.87
CA ALA A 120 14.37 -21.19 -5.15
C ALA A 120 14.08 -22.70 -5.03
N VAL A 121 14.89 -23.42 -4.26
CA VAL A 121 14.77 -24.87 -4.07
C VAL A 121 13.66 -25.25 -3.08
N GLN A 122 13.50 -24.55 -1.95
CA GLN A 122 12.52 -24.88 -0.89
C GLN A 122 11.06 -24.84 -1.36
N GLY A 123 10.76 -24.14 -2.44
CA GLY A 123 9.41 -24.11 -3.01
C GLY A 123 9.07 -25.30 -3.92
N THR A 124 10.01 -26.19 -4.21
CA THR A 124 9.81 -27.41 -5.01
C THR A 124 9.65 -28.66 -4.16
N GLY A 125 9.97 -28.61 -2.87
CA GLY A 125 10.08 -29.76 -1.94
C GLY A 125 8.97 -29.88 -0.90
N GLY A 126 7.70 -29.74 -1.28
CA GLY A 126 6.57 -30.15 -0.44
C GLY A 126 6.18 -31.60 -0.73
N VAL A 127 6.82 -32.59 -0.11
CA VAL A 127 6.37 -33.99 -0.15
C VAL A 127 5.40 -34.25 1.00
N PRO A 128 4.12 -34.59 0.75
CA PRO A 128 3.27 -35.19 1.77
C PRO A 128 3.69 -36.66 1.96
N ALA A 129 3.76 -37.10 3.21
CA ALA A 129 4.01 -38.49 3.59
C ALA A 129 3.06 -39.48 2.90
N PRO A 130 3.49 -40.74 2.69
CA PRO A 130 2.79 -41.69 1.84
C PRO A 130 1.50 -42.19 2.52
N ARG A 131 0.37 -41.86 1.97
CA ARG A 131 -0.88 -42.60 2.17
C ARG A 131 -1.22 -43.41 0.92
N ALA A 132 -1.57 -44.65 1.16
CA ALA A 132 -1.80 -45.76 0.25
C ALA A 132 -2.53 -45.39 -1.05
N ALA A 133 -2.10 -46.09 -2.11
CA ALA A 133 -2.57 -46.08 -3.47
C ALA A 133 -4.10 -45.95 -3.63
N ARG A 134 -4.51 -44.87 -4.26
CA ARG A 134 -5.76 -44.79 -5.03
C ARG A 134 -5.51 -43.98 -6.29
N SER A 135 -6.07 -44.45 -7.39
CA SER A 135 -5.87 -44.15 -8.80
C SER A 135 -5.61 -42.67 -9.18
N PRO A 136 -4.68 -42.38 -10.10
CA PRO A 136 -4.36 -41.03 -10.53
C PRO A 136 -5.33 -40.62 -11.65
N GLY A 137 -6.24 -39.70 -11.37
CA GLY A 137 -7.08 -39.15 -12.44
C GLY A 137 -8.05 -38.03 -12.04
N GLN A 138 -8.55 -38.00 -10.84
CA GLN A 138 -9.65 -37.10 -10.49
C GLN A 138 -9.33 -35.97 -9.48
N HIS A 139 -8.21 -36.06 -8.72
CA HIS A 139 -7.90 -35.03 -7.68
C HIS A 139 -7.17 -33.79 -8.18
N ARG A 140 -6.54 -33.84 -9.38
CA ARG A 140 -5.79 -32.72 -9.93
C ARG A 140 -6.68 -31.64 -10.56
N GLN A 141 -7.85 -32.02 -11.03
CA GLN A 141 -8.84 -31.07 -11.59
C GLN A 141 -9.63 -30.35 -10.48
N VAL A 142 -9.83 -30.99 -9.32
CA VAL A 142 -10.62 -30.41 -8.21
C VAL A 142 -9.79 -29.37 -7.42
N ALA A 143 -8.48 -29.62 -7.22
CA ALA A 143 -7.61 -28.65 -6.55
C ALA A 143 -7.39 -27.39 -7.42
N SER A 144 -7.14 -27.56 -8.72
CA SER A 144 -7.00 -26.42 -9.63
C SER A 144 -8.32 -25.66 -9.84
N ALA A 145 -9.46 -26.33 -9.76
CA ALA A 145 -10.78 -25.70 -9.84
C ALA A 145 -11.12 -24.93 -8.55
N ALA A 146 -10.70 -25.43 -7.37
CA ALA A 146 -10.90 -24.75 -6.09
C ALA A 146 -9.99 -23.52 -5.96
N GLU A 147 -8.71 -23.61 -6.40
CA GLU A 147 -7.79 -22.47 -6.46
C GLU A 147 -8.26 -21.41 -7.47
N GLN A 148 -8.73 -21.82 -8.64
CA GLN A 148 -9.33 -20.93 -9.63
C GLN A 148 -10.64 -20.31 -9.13
N ALA A 149 -11.47 -21.05 -8.40
CA ALA A 149 -12.69 -20.53 -7.81
C ALA A 149 -12.41 -19.49 -6.73
N SER A 150 -11.42 -19.71 -5.85
CA SER A 150 -11.01 -18.74 -4.81
C SER A 150 -10.43 -17.47 -5.42
N GLY A 151 -9.59 -17.62 -6.46
CA GLY A 151 -9.00 -16.49 -7.18
C GLY A 151 -10.05 -15.67 -7.94
N ASN A 152 -11.04 -16.31 -8.55
CA ASN A 152 -12.14 -15.62 -9.21
C ASN A 152 -13.01 -14.84 -8.21
N VAL A 153 -13.35 -15.43 -7.07
CA VAL A 153 -14.13 -14.75 -6.03
C VAL A 153 -13.41 -13.50 -5.50
N ALA A 154 -12.08 -13.54 -5.38
CA ALA A 154 -11.31 -12.37 -4.95
C ALA A 154 -11.23 -11.27 -6.01
N LEU A 155 -11.18 -11.64 -7.30
CA LEU A 155 -11.24 -10.70 -8.42
C LEU A 155 -12.65 -10.09 -8.59
N ASP A 156 -13.70 -10.83 -8.25
CA ASP A 156 -15.08 -10.35 -8.29
C ASP A 156 -15.35 -9.26 -7.24
N ARG A 157 -14.57 -9.22 -6.15
CA ARG A 157 -14.61 -8.11 -5.19
C ARG A 157 -14.11 -6.77 -5.76
N LEU A 158 -13.34 -6.81 -6.83
CA LEU A 158 -13.00 -5.62 -7.61
C LEU A 158 -14.18 -5.26 -8.52
N VAL A 159 -15.18 -4.60 -7.93
CA VAL A 159 -16.41 -4.22 -8.64
C VAL A 159 -16.09 -3.22 -9.75
N GLY A 160 -16.68 -3.42 -10.92
CA GLY A 160 -16.56 -2.58 -12.10
C GLY A 160 -16.36 -3.40 -13.39
N GLU A 161 -16.89 -2.85 -14.48
CA GLU A 161 -16.83 -3.43 -15.83
C GLU A 161 -16.16 -2.50 -16.85
N SER A 162 -15.68 -1.33 -16.40
CA SER A 162 -14.91 -0.42 -17.23
C SER A 162 -13.68 -1.11 -17.83
N GLU A 163 -13.25 -0.65 -18.99
CA GLU A 163 -12.04 -1.18 -19.61
C GLU A 163 -10.82 -1.01 -18.68
N ALA A 164 -10.78 0.10 -17.94
CA ALA A 164 -9.73 0.40 -17.00
C ALA A 164 -9.66 -0.64 -15.86
N ILE A 165 -10.79 -1.01 -15.25
CA ILE A 165 -10.83 -2.04 -14.19
C ILE A 165 -10.62 -3.44 -14.76
N ARG A 166 -11.13 -3.75 -15.95
CA ARG A 166 -10.84 -5.02 -16.63
C ARG A 166 -9.34 -5.20 -16.85
N ASN A 167 -8.64 -4.15 -17.26
CA ASN A 167 -7.19 -4.16 -17.43
C ASN A 167 -6.46 -4.40 -16.09
N VAL A 168 -6.92 -3.80 -14.98
CA VAL A 168 -6.39 -4.07 -13.63
C VAL A 168 -6.60 -5.55 -13.28
N LYS A 169 -7.81 -6.09 -13.44
CA LYS A 169 -8.12 -7.51 -13.16
C LYS A 169 -7.22 -8.46 -13.97
N GLN A 170 -7.03 -8.17 -15.27
CA GLN A 170 -6.15 -8.98 -16.14
C GLN A 170 -4.69 -8.92 -15.68
N ARG A 171 -4.19 -7.73 -15.31
CA ARG A 171 -2.83 -7.59 -14.75
C ARG A 171 -2.67 -8.37 -13.46
N VAL A 172 -3.62 -8.25 -12.53
CA VAL A 172 -3.64 -9.03 -11.28
C VAL A 172 -3.57 -10.53 -11.58
N ALA A 173 -4.43 -11.06 -12.43
CA ALA A 173 -4.43 -12.49 -12.80
C ALA A 173 -3.11 -12.94 -13.44
N LYS A 174 -2.50 -12.08 -14.28
CA LYS A 174 -1.24 -12.38 -14.97
C LYS A 174 -0.04 -12.43 -14.02
N VAL A 175 0.02 -11.52 -13.02
CA VAL A 175 1.19 -11.38 -12.13
C VAL A 175 1.04 -12.13 -10.80
N SER A 176 -0.16 -12.61 -10.48
CA SER A 176 -0.45 -13.28 -9.21
C SER A 176 0.44 -14.52 -8.97
N ARG A 177 0.76 -15.28 -10.01
CA ARG A 177 1.54 -16.53 -9.93
C ARG A 177 3.04 -16.31 -9.71
N GLY A 178 3.55 -15.11 -9.96
CA GLY A 178 4.96 -14.76 -9.77
C GLY A 178 5.30 -14.35 -8.35
N MET A 179 6.59 -14.39 -7.99
CA MET A 179 7.13 -13.90 -6.72
C MET A 179 7.67 -12.47 -6.81
N ALA A 180 7.65 -11.87 -8.00
CA ALA A 180 8.13 -10.52 -8.22
C ALA A 180 7.38 -9.53 -7.32
N PRO A 181 8.08 -8.55 -6.73
CA PRO A 181 7.46 -7.44 -6.03
C PRO A 181 6.48 -6.69 -6.93
N VAL A 182 5.36 -6.28 -6.36
CA VAL A 182 4.33 -5.53 -7.08
C VAL A 182 4.11 -4.19 -6.39
N LEU A 183 4.19 -3.10 -7.15
CA LEU A 183 3.81 -1.77 -6.69
C LEU A 183 2.43 -1.41 -7.23
N ILE A 184 1.50 -1.12 -6.32
CA ILE A 184 0.15 -0.66 -6.64
C ILE A 184 0.14 0.86 -6.49
N HIS A 185 -0.04 1.57 -7.60
CA HIS A 185 -0.15 3.02 -7.61
C HIS A 185 -1.60 3.46 -7.84
N GLY A 186 -2.05 4.47 -7.10
CA GLY A 186 -3.38 5.04 -7.26
C GLY A 186 -3.75 5.99 -6.12
N GLU A 187 -4.66 6.89 -6.37
CA GLU A 187 -5.12 7.87 -5.40
C GLU A 187 -5.70 7.20 -4.13
N SER A 188 -5.81 7.98 -3.06
CA SER A 188 -6.45 7.50 -1.83
C SER A 188 -7.90 7.10 -2.12
N GLY A 189 -8.34 5.96 -1.54
CA GLY A 189 -9.71 5.48 -1.70
C GLY A 189 -10.03 4.78 -3.02
N THR A 190 -9.06 4.51 -3.92
CA THR A 190 -9.28 3.79 -5.19
C THR A 190 -9.44 2.28 -5.06
N GLY A 191 -9.09 1.69 -3.89
CA GLY A 191 -9.18 0.26 -3.61
C GLY A 191 -7.85 -0.49 -3.74
N LYS A 192 -6.71 0.13 -3.46
CA LYS A 192 -5.37 -0.49 -3.49
C LYS A 192 -5.28 -1.77 -2.65
N GLU A 193 -5.89 -1.78 -1.46
CA GLU A 193 -5.91 -2.94 -0.58
C GLU A 193 -6.69 -4.12 -1.19
N LEU A 194 -7.83 -3.88 -1.84
CA LEU A 194 -8.60 -4.93 -2.53
C LEU A 194 -7.78 -5.58 -3.65
N VAL A 195 -6.98 -4.79 -4.38
CA VAL A 195 -6.07 -5.30 -5.41
C VAL A 195 -4.98 -6.17 -4.79
N ALA A 196 -4.41 -5.77 -3.63
CA ALA A 196 -3.42 -6.57 -2.91
C ALA A 196 -4.03 -7.90 -2.40
N GLN A 197 -5.24 -7.87 -1.86
CA GLN A 197 -5.99 -9.06 -1.44
C GLN A 197 -6.26 -9.99 -2.64
N ALA A 198 -6.67 -9.46 -3.79
CA ALA A 198 -6.89 -10.22 -5.00
C ALA A 198 -5.60 -10.85 -5.56
N LEU A 199 -4.48 -10.11 -5.52
CA LEU A 199 -3.15 -10.63 -5.87
C LEU A 199 -2.74 -11.82 -5.00
N HIS A 200 -2.94 -11.72 -3.69
CA HIS A 200 -2.62 -12.79 -2.74
C HIS A 200 -3.52 -14.01 -2.97
N ALA A 201 -4.84 -13.81 -3.00
CA ALA A 201 -5.82 -14.89 -3.17
C ALA A 201 -5.71 -15.62 -4.52
N SER A 202 -5.19 -14.94 -5.56
CA SER A 202 -4.92 -15.55 -6.88
C SER A 202 -3.51 -16.13 -7.00
N SER A 203 -2.69 -16.07 -5.94
CA SER A 203 -1.30 -16.50 -5.95
C SER A 203 -1.14 -17.97 -5.52
N GLN A 204 0.06 -18.52 -5.74
CA GLN A 204 0.44 -19.83 -5.20
C GLN A 204 0.59 -19.85 -3.67
N ARG A 205 0.42 -18.68 -3.01
CA ARG A 205 0.52 -18.48 -1.56
C ARG A 205 -0.81 -18.09 -0.93
N ALA A 206 -1.92 -18.35 -1.63
CA ALA A 206 -3.27 -18.04 -1.17
C ALA A 206 -3.61 -18.69 0.18
N ASP A 207 -3.02 -19.87 0.45
CA ASP A 207 -3.18 -20.57 1.73
C ASP A 207 -2.26 -20.02 2.85
N GLY A 208 -1.29 -19.16 2.51
CA GLY A 208 -0.39 -18.52 3.46
C GLY A 208 -0.97 -17.24 4.07
N PRO A 209 -0.30 -16.65 5.06
CA PRO A 209 -0.75 -15.42 5.67
C PRO A 209 -0.65 -14.22 4.70
N LEU A 210 -1.68 -13.37 4.70
CA LEU A 210 -1.62 -12.00 4.15
C LEU A 210 -1.52 -11.04 5.32
N ILE A 211 -0.34 -10.43 5.49
CA ILE A 211 -0.12 -9.42 6.53
C ILE A 211 -0.14 -8.04 5.86
N ALA A 212 -1.12 -7.22 6.24
CA ALA A 212 -1.26 -5.85 5.75
C ALA A 212 -0.75 -4.86 6.80
N VAL A 213 0.10 -3.94 6.37
CA VAL A 213 0.75 -2.94 7.23
C VAL A 213 0.61 -1.57 6.58
N ASN A 214 0.04 -0.61 7.30
CA ASN A 214 0.06 0.79 6.87
C ASN A 214 1.31 1.47 7.45
N CYS A 215 2.25 1.84 6.56
CA CYS A 215 3.54 2.40 6.96
C CYS A 215 3.42 3.77 7.65
N GLY A 216 2.42 4.57 7.28
CA GLY A 216 2.18 5.90 7.86
C GLY A 216 1.46 5.87 9.22
N ALA A 217 0.83 4.73 9.58
CA ALA A 217 0.08 4.62 10.83
C ALA A 217 0.93 4.22 12.05
N ILE A 218 2.17 3.77 11.84
CA ILE A 218 3.06 3.28 12.90
C ILE A 218 3.98 4.41 13.34
N PRO A 219 4.06 4.72 14.65
CA PRO A 219 5.03 5.68 15.17
C PRO A 219 6.47 5.30 14.79
N GLU A 220 7.28 6.29 14.40
CA GLU A 220 8.63 6.08 13.85
C GLU A 220 9.53 5.27 14.80
N ASN A 221 9.43 5.49 16.09
CA ASN A 221 10.19 4.78 17.13
C ASN A 221 9.80 3.31 17.30
N LEU A 222 8.65 2.88 16.78
CA LEU A 222 8.17 1.49 16.84
C LEU A 222 8.31 0.76 15.51
N LEU A 223 8.50 1.48 14.39
CA LEU A 223 8.57 0.91 13.05
C LEU A 223 9.54 -0.27 12.97
N GLU A 224 10.75 -0.13 13.52
CA GLU A 224 11.77 -1.18 13.44
C GLU A 224 11.36 -2.44 14.19
N ALA A 225 10.81 -2.30 15.40
CA ALA A 225 10.35 -3.42 16.21
C ALA A 225 9.14 -4.13 15.57
N GLU A 226 8.20 -3.37 14.99
CA GLU A 226 7.03 -3.91 14.33
C GLU A 226 7.38 -4.63 13.02
N PHE A 227 8.33 -4.12 12.24
CA PHE A 227 8.73 -4.73 10.97
C PHE A 227 9.58 -5.98 11.16
N PHE A 228 10.63 -5.89 12.00
CA PHE A 228 11.68 -6.91 12.07
C PHE A 228 11.65 -7.73 13.36
N GLY A 229 10.73 -7.37 14.28
CA GLY A 229 10.64 -8.03 15.58
C GLY A 229 11.64 -7.46 16.60
N ALA A 230 11.44 -7.83 17.86
CA ALA A 230 12.25 -7.37 18.98
C ALA A 230 12.44 -8.48 20.01
N ARG A 231 13.64 -8.56 20.57
CA ARG A 231 13.95 -9.43 21.71
C ARG A 231 13.72 -8.68 23.02
N LYS A 232 13.42 -9.42 24.06
CA LYS A 232 13.21 -8.89 25.41
C LYS A 232 14.39 -7.98 25.83
N GLY A 233 14.08 -6.77 26.29
CA GLY A 233 15.07 -5.81 26.74
C GLY A 233 15.75 -4.99 25.65
N SER A 234 15.35 -5.12 24.38
CA SER A 234 15.94 -4.39 23.24
C SER A 234 15.62 -2.89 23.23
N TYR A 235 14.51 -2.48 23.84
CA TYR A 235 14.11 -1.08 24.04
C TYR A 235 13.29 -0.93 25.34
N THR A 236 13.10 0.30 25.80
CA THR A 236 12.30 0.59 27.00
C THR A 236 10.85 0.19 26.78
N GLY A 237 10.41 -0.89 27.44
CA GLY A 237 9.08 -1.48 27.27
C GLY A 237 9.05 -2.85 26.60
N ALA A 238 10.17 -3.35 26.09
CA ALA A 238 10.28 -4.71 25.52
C ALA A 238 10.28 -5.76 26.63
N SER A 239 9.11 -6.13 27.13
CA SER A 239 8.96 -7.11 28.23
C SER A 239 9.08 -8.57 27.77
N GLN A 240 8.83 -8.83 26.50
CA GLN A 240 8.83 -10.17 25.88
C GLN A 240 9.44 -10.11 24.49
N ASP A 241 9.85 -11.28 23.94
CA ASP A 241 10.20 -11.45 22.55
C ASP A 241 8.94 -11.24 21.69
N ARG A 242 9.07 -10.51 20.61
CA ARG A 242 7.97 -10.22 19.68
C ARG A 242 8.42 -10.41 18.25
N ASP A 243 7.68 -11.21 17.50
CA ASP A 243 7.87 -11.37 16.07
C ASP A 243 7.37 -10.12 15.33
N GLY A 244 8.09 -9.72 14.27
CA GLY A 244 7.70 -8.64 13.41
C GLY A 244 6.85 -9.09 12.23
N TYR A 245 6.41 -8.14 11.42
CA TYR A 245 5.56 -8.40 10.26
C TYR A 245 6.20 -9.33 9.23
N PHE A 246 7.53 -9.27 9.05
CA PHE A 246 8.23 -10.19 8.16
C PHE A 246 8.15 -11.64 8.62
N GLN A 247 8.30 -11.88 9.92
CA GLN A 247 8.16 -13.24 10.49
C GLN A 247 6.70 -13.70 10.40
N ALA A 248 5.75 -12.83 10.73
CA ALA A 248 4.32 -13.13 10.64
C ALA A 248 3.85 -13.44 9.21
N ALA A 249 4.48 -12.81 8.18
CA ALA A 249 4.16 -13.01 6.77
C ALA A 249 4.89 -14.21 6.14
N ARG A 250 5.68 -14.98 6.91
CA ARG A 250 6.47 -16.10 6.38
C ARG A 250 5.61 -17.12 5.63
N GLY A 251 6.04 -17.49 4.43
CA GLY A 251 5.29 -18.39 3.54
C GLY A 251 4.11 -17.74 2.82
N GLY A 252 3.81 -16.47 3.10
CA GLY A 252 2.70 -15.71 2.56
C GLY A 252 3.09 -14.43 1.83
N THR A 253 2.32 -13.38 2.06
CA THR A 253 2.47 -12.06 1.42
C THR A 253 2.48 -10.96 2.48
N LEU A 254 3.44 -10.05 2.39
CA LEU A 254 3.48 -8.81 3.15
C LEU A 254 3.01 -7.66 2.25
N PHE A 255 1.91 -7.04 2.63
CA PHE A 255 1.36 -5.88 1.96
C PHE A 255 1.74 -4.61 2.72
N LEU A 256 2.50 -3.73 2.06
CA LEU A 256 3.01 -2.47 2.60
C LEU A 256 2.18 -1.32 2.01
N ASP A 257 1.17 -0.87 2.74
CA ASP A 257 0.37 0.29 2.31
C ASP A 257 1.07 1.60 2.68
N GLU A 258 0.94 2.59 1.82
CA GLU A 258 1.56 3.92 1.91
C GLU A 258 3.09 3.84 2.13
N ILE A 259 3.75 3.03 1.28
CA ILE A 259 5.22 2.80 1.36
C ILE A 259 6.05 4.09 1.23
N GLY A 260 5.50 5.12 0.58
CA GLY A 260 6.13 6.43 0.44
C GLY A 260 6.27 7.21 1.75
N ASP A 261 5.59 6.80 2.82
CA ASP A 261 5.64 7.45 4.13
C ASP A 261 6.73 6.86 5.04
N LEU A 262 7.46 5.82 4.59
CA LEU A 262 8.56 5.25 5.36
C LEU A 262 9.74 6.22 5.48
N PRO A 263 10.27 6.45 6.71
CA PRO A 263 11.50 7.22 6.92
C PRO A 263 12.71 6.60 6.18
N LEU A 264 13.64 7.43 5.71
CA LEU A 264 14.83 7.00 4.96
C LEU A 264 15.66 5.93 5.68
N ALA A 265 15.77 6.02 7.02
CA ALA A 265 16.45 5.01 7.82
C ALA A 265 15.80 3.63 7.71
N MET A 266 14.47 3.58 7.70
CA MET A 266 13.69 2.35 7.55
C MET A 266 13.73 1.81 6.12
N GLN A 267 13.77 2.70 5.11
CA GLN A 267 13.91 2.30 3.71
C GLN A 267 15.19 1.48 3.49
N SER A 268 16.30 1.85 4.13
CA SER A 268 17.56 1.12 4.04
C SER A 268 17.48 -0.28 4.65
N LYS A 269 16.80 -0.42 5.80
CA LYS A 269 16.62 -1.72 6.47
C LYS A 269 15.65 -2.62 5.70
N LEU A 270 14.57 -2.03 5.17
CA LEU A 270 13.61 -2.73 4.32
C LEU A 270 14.28 -3.28 3.06
N LEU A 271 15.08 -2.45 2.38
CA LEU A 271 15.84 -2.88 1.21
C LEU A 271 16.70 -4.11 1.51
N ARG A 272 17.46 -4.05 2.61
CA ARG A 272 18.31 -5.16 3.05
C ARG A 272 17.50 -6.45 3.27
N SER A 273 16.36 -6.34 3.97
CA SER A 273 15.50 -7.51 4.24
C SER A 273 14.91 -8.12 2.98
N ILE A 274 14.55 -7.30 1.98
CA ILE A 274 14.05 -7.79 0.69
C ILE A 274 15.18 -8.43 -0.15
N GLN A 275 16.40 -7.90 -0.09
CA GLN A 275 17.54 -8.40 -0.85
C GLN A 275 18.11 -9.69 -0.26
N GLU A 276 18.33 -9.69 1.06
CA GLU A 276 18.96 -10.82 1.77
C GLU A 276 17.95 -11.92 2.14
N ARG A 277 16.64 -11.64 1.99
CA ARG A 277 15.54 -12.51 2.45
C ARG A 277 15.72 -12.94 3.91
N SER A 278 16.27 -12.05 4.70
CA SER A 278 16.50 -12.26 6.13
C SER A 278 16.17 -10.98 6.91
N VAL A 279 15.79 -11.17 8.15
CA VAL A 279 15.55 -10.07 9.09
C VAL A 279 16.35 -10.30 10.36
N ARG A 280 16.77 -9.20 10.99
CA ARG A 280 17.42 -9.24 12.29
C ARG A 280 16.54 -8.53 13.31
N PRO A 281 15.96 -9.27 14.27
CA PRO A 281 15.19 -8.65 15.36
C PRO A 281 16.03 -7.66 16.17
N LEU A 282 15.40 -6.61 16.69
CA LEU A 282 16.07 -5.66 17.59
C LEU A 282 16.63 -6.41 18.79
N GLY A 283 17.87 -6.09 19.17
CA GLY A 283 18.56 -6.75 20.28
C GLY A 283 19.09 -8.15 19.95
N SER A 284 18.92 -8.65 18.72
CA SER A 284 19.48 -9.92 18.26
C SER A 284 20.72 -9.70 17.38
N THR A 285 21.69 -10.61 17.50
CA THR A 285 22.82 -10.70 16.56
C THR A 285 22.58 -11.73 15.47
N GLN A 286 21.53 -12.56 15.61
CA GLN A 286 21.18 -13.60 14.64
C GLN A 286 20.23 -13.07 13.59
N GLU A 287 20.47 -13.47 12.35
CA GLU A 287 19.58 -13.23 11.21
C GLU A 287 18.64 -14.42 11.04
N GLU A 288 17.38 -14.12 10.77
CA GLU A 288 16.32 -15.11 10.54
C GLU A 288 15.91 -15.03 9.05
N THR A 289 15.96 -16.15 8.35
CA THR A 289 15.51 -16.22 6.96
C THR A 289 13.99 -16.08 6.87
N VAL A 290 13.51 -15.24 5.96
CA VAL A 290 12.08 -15.01 5.72
C VAL A 290 11.77 -15.17 4.23
N ASP A 291 10.83 -16.06 3.91
CA ASP A 291 10.32 -16.24 2.57
C ASP A 291 8.96 -15.59 2.45
N VAL A 292 8.94 -14.34 1.94
CA VAL A 292 7.77 -13.47 1.90
C VAL A 292 7.65 -12.83 0.53
N ARG A 293 6.43 -12.84 -0.05
CA ARG A 293 6.12 -12.05 -1.23
C ARG A 293 5.82 -10.61 -0.81
N ILE A 294 6.42 -9.63 -1.48
CA ILE A 294 6.20 -8.20 -1.20
C ILE A 294 5.20 -7.61 -2.20
N VAL A 295 4.17 -6.95 -1.67
CA VAL A 295 3.24 -6.11 -2.41
C VAL A 295 3.22 -4.75 -1.72
N SER A 296 3.49 -3.68 -2.45
CA SER A 296 3.52 -2.32 -1.89
C SER A 296 2.46 -1.45 -2.56
N ALA A 297 1.92 -0.49 -1.83
CA ALA A 297 0.98 0.47 -2.37
C ALA A 297 1.33 1.91 -1.96
N THR A 298 1.00 2.87 -2.81
CA THR A 298 1.19 4.29 -2.54
C THR A 298 0.26 5.14 -3.41
N HIS A 299 -0.05 6.32 -2.93
CA HIS A 299 -0.69 7.39 -3.71
C HIS A 299 0.33 8.43 -4.19
N ARG A 300 1.59 8.39 -3.70
CA ARG A 300 2.64 9.35 -4.01
C ARG A 300 3.38 8.96 -5.28
N ASP A 301 3.88 9.96 -6.00
CA ASP A 301 4.84 9.75 -7.08
C ASP A 301 6.23 9.45 -6.49
N LEU A 302 6.54 8.14 -6.35
CA LEU A 302 7.83 7.70 -5.82
C LEU A 302 9.00 8.10 -6.72
N ALA A 303 8.81 8.27 -8.04
CA ALA A 303 9.87 8.70 -8.94
C ALA A 303 10.25 10.16 -8.65
N ALA A 304 9.29 11.04 -8.41
CA ALA A 304 9.54 12.40 -7.95
C ALA A 304 10.14 12.43 -6.53
N ASP A 305 9.74 11.52 -5.64
CA ASP A 305 10.31 11.39 -4.30
C ASP A 305 11.77 10.92 -4.34
N VAL A 306 12.15 10.07 -5.29
CA VAL A 306 13.56 9.69 -5.54
C VAL A 306 14.37 10.90 -5.98
N GLN A 307 13.89 11.70 -6.92
CA GLN A 307 14.57 12.90 -7.39
C GLN A 307 14.78 13.94 -6.29
N SER A 308 13.82 14.06 -5.37
CA SER A 308 13.88 14.99 -4.23
C SER A 308 14.61 14.41 -3.01
N GLY A 309 15.14 13.19 -3.09
CA GLY A 309 15.86 12.53 -1.99
C GLY A 309 14.99 12.06 -0.84
N ARG A 310 13.65 12.08 -0.96
CA ARG A 310 12.72 11.57 0.06
C ARG A 310 12.54 10.05 0.00
N PHE A 311 12.83 9.44 -1.14
CA PHE A 311 12.80 8.00 -1.32
C PHE A 311 14.10 7.50 -1.95
N ARG A 312 14.60 6.34 -1.51
CA ARG A 312 15.84 5.77 -2.04
C ARG A 312 15.61 5.15 -3.40
N GLN A 313 16.50 5.44 -4.34
CA GLN A 313 16.45 4.92 -5.69
C GLN A 313 16.58 3.39 -5.75
N ASP A 314 17.48 2.82 -4.94
CA ASP A 314 17.70 1.37 -4.89
C ASP A 314 16.47 0.60 -4.38
N LEU A 315 15.78 1.11 -3.38
CA LEU A 315 14.53 0.54 -2.88
C LEU A 315 13.40 0.68 -3.91
N TYR A 316 13.30 1.84 -4.57
CA TYR A 316 12.29 2.08 -5.63
C TYR A 316 12.37 1.00 -6.71
N TYR A 317 13.55 0.74 -7.27
CA TYR A 317 13.72 -0.29 -8.30
C TYR A 317 13.47 -1.72 -7.79
N ARG A 318 13.71 -1.97 -6.49
CA ARG A 318 13.43 -3.28 -5.90
C ARG A 318 11.94 -3.53 -5.65
N LEU A 319 11.16 -2.48 -5.38
CA LEU A 319 9.71 -2.55 -5.17
C LEU A 319 8.92 -2.42 -6.47
N ASN A 320 9.32 -1.53 -7.37
CA ASN A 320 8.63 -1.25 -8.64
C ASN A 320 9.13 -2.16 -9.77
N VAL A 321 9.03 -3.47 -9.56
CA VAL A 321 9.31 -4.48 -10.61
C VAL A 321 8.11 -4.63 -11.54
N ILE A 322 6.93 -4.74 -10.95
CA ILE A 322 5.65 -4.77 -11.67
C ILE A 322 4.77 -3.68 -11.09
N GLU A 323 4.32 -2.77 -11.95
CA GLU A 323 3.41 -1.71 -11.54
C GLU A 323 1.97 -2.03 -11.94
N ILE A 324 1.04 -1.82 -11.00
CA ILE A 324 -0.41 -1.86 -11.25
C ILE A 324 -0.96 -0.48 -10.91
N VAL A 325 -1.39 0.26 -11.91
CA VAL A 325 -2.02 1.58 -11.73
C VAL A 325 -3.52 1.40 -11.66
N ILE A 326 -4.13 1.91 -10.58
CA ILE A 326 -5.58 1.94 -10.40
C ILE A 326 -6.07 3.33 -10.78
N PRO A 327 -6.93 3.45 -11.79
CA PRO A 327 -7.46 4.73 -12.21
C PRO A 327 -8.39 5.32 -11.14
N PRO A 328 -8.40 6.65 -10.98
CA PRO A 328 -9.34 7.32 -10.10
C PRO A 328 -10.78 7.17 -10.60
N LEU A 329 -11.75 7.29 -9.69
CA LEU A 329 -13.17 7.02 -9.98
C LEU A 329 -13.74 7.94 -11.06
N ARG A 330 -13.23 9.17 -11.17
CA ARG A 330 -13.61 10.14 -12.22
C ARG A 330 -13.29 9.67 -13.64
N GLU A 331 -12.31 8.75 -13.81
CA GLU A 331 -11.92 8.17 -15.11
C GLU A 331 -12.66 6.87 -15.44
N ARG A 332 -13.47 6.34 -14.50
CA ARG A 332 -14.28 5.12 -14.65
C ARG A 332 -15.70 5.31 -14.15
N ARG A 333 -16.35 6.40 -14.52
CA ARG A 333 -17.71 6.74 -14.07
C ARG A 333 -18.76 5.73 -14.49
N GLU A 334 -18.52 4.96 -15.55
CA GLU A 334 -19.35 3.83 -15.97
C GLU A 334 -19.46 2.73 -14.92
N ASP A 335 -18.51 2.65 -13.97
CA ASP A 335 -18.56 1.69 -12.86
C ASP A 335 -19.45 2.16 -11.69
N LEU A 336 -19.88 3.42 -11.66
CA LEU A 336 -20.65 3.98 -10.54
C LEU A 336 -21.92 3.19 -10.20
N PRO A 337 -22.77 2.79 -11.16
CA PRO A 337 -23.98 2.03 -10.84
C PRO A 337 -23.67 0.71 -10.13
N ALA A 338 -22.69 -0.04 -10.64
CA ALA A 338 -22.28 -1.32 -10.07
C ALA A 338 -21.63 -1.14 -8.69
N LEU A 339 -20.79 -0.11 -8.52
CA LEU A 339 -20.17 0.24 -7.23
C LEU A 339 -21.20 0.65 -6.20
N CYS A 340 -22.17 1.50 -6.56
CA CYS A 340 -23.25 1.90 -5.65
C CYS A 340 -24.08 0.69 -5.21
N ALA A 341 -24.46 -0.20 -6.13
CA ALA A 341 -25.22 -1.40 -5.82
C ALA A 341 -24.47 -2.33 -4.86
N ALA A 342 -23.17 -2.57 -5.12
CA ALA A 342 -22.33 -3.41 -4.27
C ALA A 342 -22.12 -2.81 -2.87
N LEU A 343 -21.87 -1.50 -2.78
CA LEU A 343 -21.69 -0.79 -1.51
C LEU A 343 -22.99 -0.77 -0.71
N LEU A 344 -24.12 -0.47 -1.32
CA LEU A 344 -25.42 -0.48 -0.66
C LEU A 344 -25.80 -1.87 -0.15
N SER A 345 -25.54 -2.92 -0.92
CA SER A 345 -25.75 -4.30 -0.47
C SER A 345 -24.93 -4.62 0.78
N ARG A 346 -23.65 -4.19 0.83
CA ARG A 346 -22.78 -4.38 1.99
C ARG A 346 -23.27 -3.58 3.20
N ILE A 347 -23.59 -2.30 3.03
CA ILE A 347 -24.10 -1.43 4.09
C ILE A 347 -25.39 -1.97 4.68
N ALA A 348 -26.30 -2.43 3.83
CA ALA A 348 -27.56 -3.03 4.24
C ALA A 348 -27.36 -4.32 5.05
N GLN A 349 -26.43 -5.17 4.61
CA GLN A 349 -26.06 -6.41 5.31
C GLN A 349 -25.44 -6.11 6.69
N GLU A 350 -24.54 -5.13 6.79
CA GLU A 350 -23.91 -4.71 8.05
C GLU A 350 -24.91 -4.09 9.03
N SER A 351 -25.91 -3.37 8.50
CA SER A 351 -26.95 -2.70 9.29
C SER A 351 -28.16 -3.59 9.59
N GLY A 352 -28.26 -4.78 8.99
CA GLY A 352 -29.41 -5.68 9.11
C GLY A 352 -30.69 -5.11 8.49
N MET A 353 -30.58 -4.19 7.52
CA MET A 353 -31.70 -3.54 6.84
C MET A 353 -31.89 -4.09 5.43
N PRO A 354 -33.10 -3.94 4.83
CA PRO A 354 -33.27 -4.24 3.41
C PRO A 354 -32.40 -3.32 2.56
N VAL A 355 -31.95 -3.81 1.41
CA VAL A 355 -31.11 -3.03 0.48
C VAL A 355 -31.96 -1.89 -0.10
N PRO A 356 -31.62 -0.63 0.17
CA PRO A 356 -32.38 0.50 -0.35
C PRO A 356 -32.15 0.69 -1.84
N THR A 357 -33.17 1.19 -2.54
CA THR A 357 -33.12 1.46 -3.98
C THR A 357 -32.50 2.84 -4.23
N LEU A 358 -31.46 2.89 -5.07
CA LEU A 358 -30.88 4.16 -5.51
C LEU A 358 -31.69 4.68 -6.71
N THR A 359 -32.26 5.88 -6.57
CA THR A 359 -33.03 6.51 -7.67
C THR A 359 -32.08 6.97 -8.79
N GLU A 360 -32.57 7.04 -10.02
CA GLU A 360 -31.79 7.59 -11.15
C GLU A 360 -31.34 9.03 -10.89
N HIS A 361 -32.18 9.82 -10.21
CA HIS A 361 -31.82 11.19 -9.81
C HIS A 361 -30.62 11.21 -8.86
N ALA A 362 -30.62 10.35 -7.84
CA ALA A 362 -29.50 10.24 -6.89
C ALA A 362 -28.21 9.74 -7.59
N LEU A 363 -28.34 8.76 -8.50
CA LEU A 363 -27.20 8.27 -9.28
C LEU A 363 -26.60 9.38 -10.17
N ASN A 364 -27.45 10.15 -10.85
CA ASN A 364 -27.03 11.27 -11.68
C ASN A 364 -26.36 12.38 -10.84
N ALA A 365 -26.87 12.66 -9.65
CA ALA A 365 -26.26 13.59 -8.72
C ALA A 365 -24.86 13.12 -8.26
N ILE A 366 -24.70 11.84 -7.94
CA ILE A 366 -23.40 11.21 -7.63
C ILE A 366 -22.46 11.31 -8.83
N ALA A 367 -22.94 11.00 -10.04
CA ALA A 367 -22.15 11.07 -11.27
C ALA A 367 -21.71 12.48 -11.64
N ALA A 368 -22.45 13.51 -11.26
CA ALA A 368 -22.08 14.91 -11.48
C ALA A 368 -20.96 15.42 -10.55
N HIS A 369 -20.73 14.73 -9.43
CA HIS A 369 -19.74 15.13 -8.44
C HIS A 369 -18.33 14.68 -8.79
N THR A 370 -17.31 15.40 -8.29
CA THR A 370 -15.91 15.11 -8.61
C THR A 370 -15.35 13.88 -7.95
N LEU A 371 -15.90 13.45 -6.79
CA LEU A 371 -15.51 12.28 -6.00
C LEU A 371 -13.99 12.19 -5.81
N THR A 372 -13.37 13.24 -5.30
CA THR A 372 -11.91 13.35 -5.10
C THR A 372 -11.36 12.28 -4.16
N GLY A 373 -12.15 11.84 -3.17
CA GLY A 373 -11.85 10.73 -2.28
C GLY A 373 -12.20 9.34 -2.86
N ASN A 374 -12.54 9.27 -4.15
CA ASN A 374 -12.80 8.04 -4.89
C ASN A 374 -13.88 7.16 -4.25
N VAL A 375 -13.66 5.82 -4.19
CA VAL A 375 -14.64 4.86 -3.65
C VAL A 375 -14.86 5.06 -2.15
N ARG A 376 -13.85 5.51 -1.39
CA ARG A 376 -14.00 5.80 0.05
C ARG A 376 -14.97 6.97 0.31
N GLU A 377 -14.91 8.00 -0.52
CA GLU A 377 -15.85 9.13 -0.45
C GLU A 377 -17.25 8.69 -0.85
N LEU A 378 -17.37 7.91 -1.92
CA LEU A 378 -18.64 7.32 -2.36
C LEU A 378 -19.27 6.45 -1.26
N GLU A 379 -18.48 5.60 -0.63
CA GLU A 379 -18.92 4.75 0.48
C GLU A 379 -19.44 5.56 1.66
N ASN A 380 -18.69 6.58 2.10
CA ASN A 380 -19.11 7.49 3.17
C ASN A 380 -20.39 8.26 2.83
N LEU A 381 -20.53 8.65 1.57
CA LEU A 381 -21.74 9.30 1.08
C LEU A 381 -22.96 8.37 1.18
N LEU A 382 -22.81 7.13 0.71
CA LEU A 382 -23.88 6.14 0.75
C LEU A 382 -24.23 5.74 2.19
N HIS A 383 -23.24 5.56 3.08
CA HIS A 383 -23.49 5.33 4.50
C HIS A 383 -24.31 6.46 5.14
N ARG A 384 -23.97 7.71 4.82
CA ARG A 384 -24.72 8.86 5.31
C ARG A 384 -26.14 8.89 4.75
N ALA A 385 -26.30 8.64 3.46
CA ALA A 385 -27.61 8.60 2.81
C ALA A 385 -28.50 7.52 3.42
N VAL A 386 -27.97 6.32 3.67
CA VAL A 386 -28.71 5.24 4.34
C VAL A 386 -29.08 5.60 5.78
N ALA A 387 -28.14 6.22 6.53
CA ALA A 387 -28.40 6.61 7.92
C ALA A 387 -29.43 7.75 8.08
N LEU A 388 -29.62 8.59 7.06
CA LEU A 388 -30.57 9.73 7.06
C LEU A 388 -31.87 9.40 6.33
N SER A 389 -31.98 8.23 5.68
CA SER A 389 -33.18 7.82 4.95
C SER A 389 -34.17 7.12 5.88
N ASP A 390 -35.41 7.59 5.90
CA ASP A 390 -36.52 6.99 6.65
C ASP A 390 -37.33 5.96 5.82
N GLY A 391 -36.88 5.59 4.60
CA GLY A 391 -37.66 4.77 3.68
C GLY A 391 -36.83 3.94 2.70
N GLU A 392 -37.53 3.30 1.74
CA GLU A 392 -36.93 2.43 0.72
C GLU A 392 -36.15 3.21 -0.36
N GLU A 393 -36.38 4.52 -0.50
CA GLU A 393 -35.75 5.39 -1.48
C GLU A 393 -34.63 6.23 -0.86
N LEU A 394 -33.43 6.18 -1.44
CA LEU A 394 -32.29 6.98 -1.02
C LEU A 394 -32.30 8.38 -1.63
N HIS A 395 -32.31 9.38 -0.78
CA HIS A 395 -31.98 10.75 -1.14
C HIS A 395 -30.53 11.06 -0.77
N VAL A 396 -29.76 11.57 -1.73
CA VAL A 396 -28.35 11.92 -1.52
C VAL A 396 -28.27 13.42 -1.32
N ASP A 397 -28.09 13.83 -0.06
CA ASP A 397 -27.81 15.22 0.28
C ASP A 397 -26.30 15.48 0.34
N TRP A 398 -25.82 16.37 -0.50
CA TRP A 398 -24.43 16.82 -0.46
C TRP A 398 -24.23 17.74 0.74
N PRO A 399 -23.12 17.62 1.49
CA PRO A 399 -22.77 18.65 2.46
C PRO A 399 -22.58 19.97 1.71
N THR A 400 -23.46 20.91 1.95
CA THR A 400 -23.41 22.29 1.42
C THR A 400 -22.19 23.02 2.00
N GLY A 401 -20.98 22.69 1.55
CA GLY A 401 -19.73 23.24 2.09
C GLY A 401 -18.53 23.18 1.17
N THR A 402 -18.63 22.48 0.04
CA THR A 402 -17.54 22.41 -0.94
C THR A 402 -17.98 22.91 -2.32
N THR A 403 -18.47 24.12 -2.38
CA THR A 403 -18.44 24.91 -3.62
C THR A 403 -17.00 25.38 -3.79
N ASP A 404 -16.35 24.86 -4.83
CA ASP A 404 -15.06 25.30 -5.34
C ASP A 404 -15.01 26.85 -5.37
N PRO A 405 -14.05 27.52 -4.68
CA PRO A 405 -14.00 28.99 -4.68
C PRO A 405 -13.57 29.58 -6.02
N LEU A 406 -13.41 28.78 -7.09
CA LEU A 406 -12.84 29.20 -8.37
C LEU A 406 -13.86 29.46 -9.49
N THR A 407 -15.19 29.25 -9.29
CA THR A 407 -16.18 29.46 -10.37
C THR A 407 -17.30 30.47 -10.08
N ALA A 408 -17.26 31.20 -8.97
CA ALA A 408 -18.22 32.28 -8.73
C ALA A 408 -17.65 33.63 -9.19
N ARG A 409 -17.62 33.87 -10.49
CA ARG A 409 -17.51 35.22 -11.06
C ARG A 409 -18.93 35.71 -11.36
N PRO A 410 -19.49 36.65 -10.61
CA PRO A 410 -20.80 37.21 -10.93
C PRO A 410 -20.66 38.06 -12.22
N ALA A 411 -21.50 37.78 -13.19
CA ALA A 411 -21.71 38.63 -14.32
C ALA A 411 -22.35 39.96 -13.83
N ALA A 412 -21.53 40.98 -13.74
CA ALA A 412 -22.01 42.33 -13.56
C ALA A 412 -22.66 42.80 -14.84
N THR A 413 -23.97 42.97 -14.82
CA THR A 413 -24.77 43.71 -15.80
C THR A 413 -24.30 45.16 -15.83
N ALA A 414 -23.81 45.59 -16.94
CA ALA A 414 -23.50 46.98 -17.25
C ALA A 414 -24.80 47.76 -17.52
N PRO A 415 -24.96 49.00 -17.06
CA PRO A 415 -25.86 49.95 -17.66
C PRO A 415 -25.13 50.84 -18.66
N THR A 416 -25.80 51.01 -19.78
CA THR A 416 -25.48 51.79 -20.95
C THR A 416 -25.50 53.29 -20.68
N THR A 417 -24.45 53.99 -21.12
CA THR A 417 -24.22 55.27 -21.79
C THR A 417 -25.18 56.47 -21.63
N PRO A 418 -24.78 57.74 -21.84
CA PRO A 418 -24.22 58.19 -23.12
C PRO A 418 -23.08 59.24 -23.08
N ALA A 419 -22.55 59.43 -24.29
CA ALA A 419 -21.48 60.23 -24.77
C ALA A 419 -21.46 61.72 -24.43
N GLY A 420 -20.23 62.30 -24.46
CA GLY A 420 -20.06 63.73 -24.66
C GLY A 420 -18.69 64.29 -24.32
N MET A 421 -17.85 64.49 -25.39
CA MET A 421 -16.86 65.58 -25.56
C MET A 421 -15.56 65.61 -24.75
N SER A 422 -14.48 65.35 -25.46
CA SER A 422 -13.14 65.98 -25.25
C SER A 422 -13.15 67.50 -25.56
N PRO A 423 -12.20 68.33 -25.06
CA PRO A 423 -10.79 68.27 -25.46
C PRO A 423 -9.76 68.61 -24.36
N ALA A 424 -8.47 68.29 -24.69
CA ALA A 424 -7.26 68.68 -23.97
C ALA A 424 -6.86 70.14 -24.23
N PRO A 425 -5.65 70.64 -23.85
CA PRO A 425 -4.71 70.35 -22.74
C PRO A 425 -4.30 71.61 -21.94
N GLY A 426 -3.56 71.47 -20.84
CA GLY A 426 -2.98 72.64 -20.16
C GLY A 426 -2.14 72.30 -18.92
N THR A 427 -0.88 72.52 -19.09
CA THR A 427 0.24 72.57 -18.15
C THR A 427 0.01 73.27 -16.81
N THR A 428 0.82 72.86 -15.82
CA THR A 428 1.60 73.61 -14.82
C THR A 428 1.26 73.42 -13.35
N ASP A 429 2.32 73.09 -12.65
CA ASP A 429 2.77 73.46 -11.30
C ASP A 429 2.15 72.89 -10.00
N VAL A 430 3.10 72.32 -9.27
CA VAL A 430 3.15 71.98 -7.81
C VAL A 430 2.78 73.21 -6.94
N PRO A 431 2.12 73.08 -5.78
CA PRO A 431 2.88 72.82 -4.58
C PRO A 431 2.23 71.86 -3.54
N THR A 432 3.15 71.24 -2.77
CA THR A 432 3.03 70.63 -1.44
C THR A 432 1.86 71.13 -0.57
N GLY A 433 1.08 70.17 -0.08
CA GLY A 433 0.09 70.37 0.97
C GLY A 433 -0.22 69.09 1.75
N HIS A 434 0.24 69.03 2.97
CA HIS A 434 -0.14 68.01 3.96
C HIS A 434 -1.61 67.84 4.09
N LEU A 435 -2.13 66.60 4.08
CA LEU A 435 -3.37 66.23 4.72
C LEU A 435 -3.35 64.76 5.17
N PRO A 436 -4.13 64.35 6.13
CA PRO A 436 -3.76 63.37 7.15
C PRO A 436 -4.06 61.95 6.74
N ALA A 437 -3.24 61.05 7.28
CA ALA A 437 -3.35 59.62 7.20
C ALA A 437 -4.72 59.11 7.64
N THR A 438 -5.44 58.46 6.72
CA THR A 438 -6.56 57.58 7.04
C THR A 438 -6.02 56.37 7.78
N THR A 439 -6.42 56.23 9.02
CA THR A 439 -6.13 55.14 9.93
C THR A 439 -6.59 53.81 9.31
N ALA A 440 -5.67 53.04 8.78
CA ALA A 440 -5.90 51.62 8.51
C ALA A 440 -6.04 50.93 9.86
N CYS A 441 -7.21 50.33 10.13
CA CYS A 441 -7.39 49.42 11.25
C CYS A 441 -6.39 48.31 11.17
N ALA A 442 -5.31 48.42 11.96
CA ALA A 442 -4.42 47.32 12.25
C ALA A 442 -5.17 46.28 13.06
N ALA A 443 -5.36 45.10 12.53
CA ALA A 443 -5.74 43.93 13.32
C ALA A 443 -4.72 43.74 14.45
N PRO A 444 -5.14 43.43 15.69
CA PRO A 444 -4.22 43.23 16.79
C PRO A 444 -3.32 42.04 16.48
N THR A 445 -2.05 42.27 16.22
CA THR A 445 -1.02 41.26 16.18
C THR A 445 -0.83 40.73 17.60
N VAL A 446 -1.46 39.59 17.88
CA VAL A 446 -1.21 38.86 19.13
C VAL A 446 0.25 38.37 19.07
N PRO A 447 1.08 38.73 20.07
CA PRO A 447 2.48 38.22 20.10
C PRO A 447 2.48 36.70 20.18
N LEU A 448 3.42 36.07 19.47
CA LEU A 448 3.57 34.61 19.49
C LEU A 448 3.90 34.14 20.92
N PRO A 449 3.18 33.14 21.46
CA PRO A 449 3.41 32.64 22.80
C PRO A 449 4.81 31.98 22.90
N SER A 450 5.49 32.24 23.99
CA SER A 450 6.80 31.60 24.31
C SER A 450 6.66 30.12 24.69
N ASP A 451 5.48 29.72 25.16
CA ASP A 451 5.07 28.34 25.43
C ASP A 451 3.72 28.09 24.77
N LEU A 452 3.77 27.38 23.64
CA LEU A 452 2.57 27.06 22.85
C LEU A 452 1.62 26.15 23.62
N GLN A 453 2.13 25.19 24.39
CA GLN A 453 1.30 24.25 25.13
C GLN A 453 0.53 24.94 26.25
N ALA A 454 1.19 25.75 27.02
CA ALA A 454 0.56 26.54 28.09
C ALA A 454 -0.49 27.50 27.54
N TRP A 455 -0.23 28.13 26.39
CA TRP A 455 -1.19 29.00 25.71
C TRP A 455 -2.41 28.24 25.19
N LEU A 456 -2.23 27.06 24.58
CA LEU A 456 -3.32 26.21 24.11
C LEU A 456 -4.17 25.71 25.28
N ASP A 457 -3.54 25.26 26.37
CA ASP A 457 -4.25 24.81 27.57
C ASP A 457 -5.06 25.93 28.21
N GLN A 458 -4.56 27.17 28.16
CA GLN A 458 -5.31 28.35 28.63
C GLN A 458 -6.51 28.65 27.74
N GLN A 459 -6.35 28.61 26.41
CA GLN A 459 -7.47 28.83 25.48
C GLN A 459 -8.53 27.72 25.60
N GLU A 460 -8.09 26.46 25.70
CA GLU A 460 -9.00 25.33 25.92
C GLU A 460 -9.79 25.50 27.23
N ARG A 461 -9.14 25.92 28.30
CA ARG A 461 -9.76 26.17 29.60
C ARG A 461 -10.80 27.26 29.52
N GLU A 462 -10.52 28.38 28.86
CA GLU A 462 -11.48 29.51 28.70
C GLU A 462 -12.72 29.08 27.92
N ILE A 463 -12.54 28.32 26.82
CA ILE A 463 -13.65 27.80 26.01
C ILE A 463 -14.51 26.83 26.83
N LEU A 464 -13.90 25.90 27.57
CA LEU A 464 -14.61 24.96 28.41
C LEU A 464 -15.38 25.61 29.54
N ILE A 465 -14.81 26.61 30.24
CA ILE A 465 -15.48 27.35 31.30
C ILE A 465 -16.69 28.12 30.75
N ARG A 466 -16.54 28.74 29.57
CA ARG A 466 -17.64 29.46 28.91
C ARG A 466 -18.78 28.51 28.53
N ALA A 467 -18.46 27.39 27.90
CA ALA A 467 -19.44 26.39 27.49
C ALA A 467 -20.15 25.74 28.69
N LEU A 468 -19.46 25.50 29.81
CA LEU A 468 -20.02 25.00 31.05
C LEU A 468 -20.98 26.02 31.68
N LYS A 469 -20.60 27.27 31.73
CA LYS A 469 -21.51 28.36 32.27
C LYS A 469 -22.74 28.48 31.41
N GLU A 470 -22.64 28.48 30.10
CA GLU A 470 -23.78 28.59 29.19
C GLU A 470 -24.71 27.35 29.24
N ALA A 471 -24.19 26.20 29.60
CA ALA A 471 -24.94 24.95 29.77
C ALA A 471 -25.39 24.72 31.22
N GLY A 472 -25.28 25.72 32.11
CA GLY A 472 -25.65 25.60 33.51
C GLY A 472 -24.85 24.52 34.26
N PHE A 473 -23.57 24.33 33.89
CA PHE A 473 -22.65 23.31 34.40
C PHE A 473 -23.06 21.84 34.10
N ASN A 474 -24.03 21.62 33.21
CA ASN A 474 -24.41 20.29 32.76
C ASN A 474 -23.36 19.74 31.80
N ARG A 475 -22.61 18.71 32.23
CA ARG A 475 -21.51 18.12 31.48
C ARG A 475 -21.96 17.45 30.19
N THR A 476 -23.13 16.80 30.19
CA THR A 476 -23.70 16.15 29.00
C THR A 476 -24.11 17.16 27.94
N ALA A 477 -24.80 18.23 28.34
CA ALA A 477 -25.18 19.31 27.43
C ALA A 477 -23.96 20.06 26.89
N THR A 478 -22.93 20.28 27.73
CA THR A 478 -21.67 20.92 27.31
C THR A 478 -20.92 20.05 26.32
N ALA A 479 -20.88 18.74 26.52
CA ALA A 479 -20.22 17.77 25.60
C ALA A 479 -20.91 17.81 24.24
N ALA A 480 -22.23 17.72 24.19
CA ALA A 480 -22.99 17.80 22.93
C ALA A 480 -22.77 19.14 22.19
N ARG A 481 -22.70 20.26 22.91
CA ARG A 481 -22.50 21.60 22.33
C ARG A 481 -21.09 21.77 21.74
N LEU A 482 -20.10 21.18 22.36
CA LEU A 482 -18.69 21.22 21.90
C LEU A 482 -18.34 20.11 20.90
N GLY A 483 -19.28 19.22 20.56
CA GLY A 483 -19.04 18.11 19.63
C GLY A 483 -18.06 17.05 20.16
N ILE A 484 -17.94 16.90 21.51
CA ILE A 484 -17.04 15.95 22.14
C ILE A 484 -17.82 14.95 23.03
N SER A 485 -17.22 13.78 23.31
CA SER A 485 -17.86 12.79 24.16
C SER A 485 -17.83 13.18 25.64
N LEU A 486 -18.81 12.66 26.44
CA LEU A 486 -18.87 12.88 27.89
C LEU A 486 -17.56 12.45 28.60
N ARG A 487 -16.92 11.39 28.13
CA ARG A 487 -15.62 10.92 28.65
C ARG A 487 -14.51 11.94 28.37
N GLN A 488 -14.49 12.53 27.19
CA GLN A 488 -13.50 13.55 26.81
C GLN A 488 -13.68 14.84 27.62
N ILE A 489 -14.91 15.30 27.86
CA ILE A 489 -15.10 16.51 28.65
C ILE A 489 -14.73 16.30 30.13
N ARG A 490 -15.05 15.13 30.73
CA ARG A 490 -14.60 14.77 32.08
C ARG A 490 -13.08 14.77 32.22
N TYR A 491 -12.37 14.15 31.25
CA TYR A 491 -10.92 14.13 31.22
C TYR A 491 -10.32 15.54 31.11
N ARG A 492 -10.85 16.41 30.24
CA ARG A 492 -10.33 17.77 30.03
C ARG A 492 -10.59 18.67 31.23
N ILE A 493 -11.75 18.57 31.88
CA ILE A 493 -12.06 19.26 33.12
C ILE A 493 -11.08 18.91 34.23
N ALA A 494 -10.75 17.60 34.38
CA ALA A 494 -9.77 17.13 35.34
C ALA A 494 -8.35 17.59 35.00
N ARG A 495 -7.92 17.44 33.73
CA ARG A 495 -6.58 17.84 33.26
C ARG A 495 -6.33 19.33 33.45
N LEU A 496 -7.29 20.16 33.11
CA LEU A 496 -7.16 21.61 33.17
C LEU A 496 -7.56 22.21 34.55
N ASN A 497 -7.84 21.36 35.52
CA ASN A 497 -8.18 21.73 36.88
C ASN A 497 -9.31 22.77 36.96
N ILE A 498 -10.43 22.54 36.23
CA ILE A 498 -11.59 23.43 36.20
C ILE A 498 -12.50 23.05 37.34
N ALA A 499 -12.75 24.02 38.27
CA ALA A 499 -13.71 23.84 39.35
C ALA A 499 -15.15 23.89 38.81
N VAL A 500 -15.87 22.79 38.88
CA VAL A 500 -17.27 22.69 38.53
C VAL A 500 -18.05 22.56 39.86
N PRO A 501 -19.08 23.38 40.14
CA PRO A 501 -19.93 23.18 41.31
C PRO A 501 -20.50 21.76 41.28
N ASN A 502 -20.49 21.07 42.43
CA ASN A 502 -20.98 19.70 42.57
C ASN A 502 -22.47 19.66 42.23
N ASP A 503 -22.82 19.09 41.10
CA ASP A 503 -24.18 18.67 40.79
C ASP A 503 -24.23 17.15 41.00
N GLN A 504 -25.17 16.74 41.88
CA GLN A 504 -25.45 15.35 42.16
C GLN A 504 -26.02 14.71 40.87
N ASP A 505 -25.20 13.98 40.13
CA ASP A 505 -25.68 13.03 39.14
C ASP A 505 -26.25 11.81 39.89
N PRO A 506 -27.55 11.46 39.75
CA PRO A 506 -28.18 10.35 40.47
C PRO A 506 -27.89 8.94 39.86
N HIS A 507 -26.83 8.76 39.09
CA HIS A 507 -26.52 7.50 38.47
C HIS A 507 -25.00 7.22 38.40
N ASP A 508 -24.38 6.97 39.57
CA ASP A 508 -23.10 6.25 39.65
C ASP A 508 -23.10 5.33 40.90
N ASP A 509 -23.98 4.33 40.88
CA ASP A 509 -23.84 3.10 41.65
C ASP A 509 -24.42 1.96 40.80
N ILE A 510 -23.55 1.25 40.09
CA ILE A 510 -23.62 -0.17 39.80
C ILE A 510 -22.23 -0.60 39.24
N GLY A 511 -21.53 -1.45 40.01
CA GLY A 511 -20.67 -2.57 39.77
C GLY A 511 -19.44 -2.43 38.85
#